data_1a6e07460d3012a4ec67f87634f8d184
#
_entry.id   1a6e07460d3012a4ec67f87634f8d184
#
_cell.length_a   1.000
_cell.length_b   1.000
_cell.length_c   1.000
_cell.angle_alpha   90.00
_cell.angle_beta   90.00
_cell.angle_gamma   90.00
#
_symmetry.space_group_name_H-M   'P 1'
#
loop_
_entity.id
_entity.type
_entity.pdbx_description
1 polymer ?
#
loop_
_entity_poly.entity_id
_entity_poly.type
_entity_poly.pdbx_seq_one_letter_code
_entity_poly.pdbx_strand_id
1 'polypeptide(L)'
;MSEQTTTIISKVWGMCGPLRDDGVSYGDYLEQLTYLIFLKMSDEYAKPPYKRQTGIPEGCGWADMSDLKGAELEGKYKSILETLGEQGGTLGKIFRGATNKINNAAILYRIVQMIDKEKWVSMSTDVKGEIYEGLLQKNAEDVKSGAGQYFTPRPLIQAMVECIRPEPMKTVADPCCGSGGFLLAAQSYLADPKHYNLDREKKEFLKKEAFRGWEIVPTTFKMSLMNLYLHNIGDLYGQVPITLGDALLTDPGERFDYVLTNPPFGKKSALTFTNKEGEREEEDLVYNRQDFWTTSSNKQLNFLQHINTLLKATGKAAVVVPDNVLFEGGAGETIRKKLLETCDFHTILRLPTGIFYKPGVKANVIFFDKRPASPE
;
A
#
# COMPACT_ATOMS: atom_id res chain seq x y z
N MET A 1 -10.49 16.48 -0.47
CA MET A 1 -10.06 16.38 -1.89
C MET A 1 -10.16 17.77 -2.52
N SER A 2 -9.15 18.18 -3.29
CA SER A 2 -9.26 19.42 -4.06
C SER A 2 -10.26 19.23 -5.23
N GLU A 3 -10.88 20.31 -5.70
CA GLU A 3 -11.81 20.28 -6.85
C GLU A 3 -11.12 19.72 -8.10
N GLN A 4 -9.84 20.01 -8.27
CA GLN A 4 -9.01 19.49 -9.35
C GLN A 4 -8.82 17.97 -9.26
N THR A 5 -8.55 17.44 -8.07
CA THR A 5 -8.40 16.00 -7.82
C THR A 5 -9.69 15.23 -8.14
N THR A 6 -10.83 15.75 -7.67
CA THR A 6 -12.13 15.15 -7.94
C THR A 6 -12.45 15.13 -9.43
N THR A 7 -12.08 16.18 -10.15
CA THR A 7 -12.26 16.27 -11.61
C THR A 7 -11.40 15.25 -12.34
N ILE A 8 -10.13 15.07 -11.97
CA ILE A 8 -9.23 14.08 -12.59
C ILE A 8 -9.74 12.67 -12.31
N ILE A 9 -10.07 12.34 -11.05
CA ILE A 9 -10.63 11.03 -10.69
C ILE A 9 -11.90 10.75 -11.50
N SER A 10 -12.81 11.72 -11.62
CA SER A 10 -14.04 11.55 -12.36
C SER A 10 -13.82 11.34 -13.87
N LYS A 11 -12.87 12.06 -14.47
CA LYS A 11 -12.49 11.87 -15.88
C LYS A 11 -11.88 10.49 -16.13
N VAL A 12 -10.94 10.08 -15.27
CA VAL A 12 -10.26 8.79 -15.35
C VAL A 12 -11.28 7.67 -15.16
N TRP A 13 -12.16 7.80 -14.16
CA TRP A 13 -13.21 6.83 -13.91
C TRP A 13 -14.28 6.78 -15.00
N GLY A 14 -14.59 7.90 -15.63
CA GLY A 14 -15.51 7.96 -16.76
C GLY A 14 -15.11 7.07 -17.94
N MET A 15 -13.83 6.69 -18.05
CA MET A 15 -13.35 5.75 -19.05
C MET A 15 -13.58 4.28 -18.69
N CYS A 16 -13.94 3.97 -17.44
CA CYS A 16 -14.22 2.59 -17.01
C CYS A 16 -15.47 2.01 -17.69
N GLY A 17 -16.50 2.84 -17.94
CA GLY A 17 -17.74 2.39 -18.58
C GLY A 17 -17.51 1.72 -19.95
N PRO A 18 -16.92 2.43 -20.90
CA PRO A 18 -16.57 1.87 -22.21
C PRO A 18 -15.70 0.61 -22.15
N LEU A 19 -14.76 0.54 -21.22
CA LEU A 19 -13.89 -0.63 -21.05
C LEU A 19 -14.63 -1.85 -20.49
N ARG A 20 -15.55 -1.62 -19.55
CA ARG A 20 -16.41 -2.68 -19.03
C ARG A 20 -17.30 -3.27 -20.12
N ASP A 21 -17.83 -2.43 -21.01
CA ASP A 21 -18.63 -2.87 -22.14
C ASP A 21 -17.80 -3.73 -23.12
N ASP A 22 -16.47 -3.52 -23.18
CA ASP A 22 -15.51 -4.34 -23.92
C ASP A 22 -15.01 -5.57 -23.12
N GLY A 23 -15.59 -5.85 -21.94
CA GLY A 23 -15.27 -7.02 -21.12
C GLY A 23 -14.05 -6.88 -20.20
N VAL A 24 -13.48 -5.69 -20.08
CA VAL A 24 -12.36 -5.42 -19.15
C VAL A 24 -12.90 -5.27 -17.72
N SER A 25 -12.40 -6.07 -16.80
CA SER A 25 -12.78 -5.95 -15.39
C SER A 25 -12.28 -4.63 -14.78
N TYR A 26 -12.93 -4.16 -13.71
CA TYR A 26 -12.45 -2.98 -12.98
C TYR A 26 -11.04 -3.14 -12.44
N GLY A 27 -10.69 -4.34 -11.97
CA GLY A 27 -9.35 -4.65 -11.48
C GLY A 27 -8.30 -4.55 -12.58
N ASP A 28 -8.57 -5.14 -13.75
CA ASP A 28 -7.69 -5.04 -14.92
C ASP A 28 -7.56 -3.60 -15.40
N TYR A 29 -8.67 -2.84 -15.46
CA TYR A 29 -8.62 -1.43 -15.82
C TYR A 29 -7.74 -0.61 -14.87
N LEU A 30 -7.92 -0.80 -13.59
CA LEU A 30 -7.12 -0.12 -12.58
C LEU A 30 -5.63 -0.45 -12.74
N GLU A 31 -5.30 -1.71 -12.98
CA GLU A 31 -3.92 -2.14 -13.23
C GLU A 31 -3.34 -1.45 -14.47
N GLN A 32 -4.07 -1.45 -15.59
CA GLN A 32 -3.64 -0.80 -16.84
C GLN A 32 -3.43 0.71 -16.67
N LEU A 33 -4.38 1.36 -16.02
CA LEU A 33 -4.29 2.79 -15.72
C LEU A 33 -3.06 3.11 -14.87
N THR A 34 -2.79 2.26 -13.90
CA THR A 34 -1.63 2.41 -13.01
C THR A 34 -0.31 2.30 -13.79
N TYR A 35 -0.19 1.35 -14.72
CA TYR A 35 0.99 1.25 -15.60
C TYR A 35 1.16 2.49 -16.48
N LEU A 36 0.09 2.98 -17.08
CA LEU A 36 0.13 4.16 -17.94
C LEU A 36 0.52 5.42 -17.16
N ILE A 37 -0.07 5.65 -15.99
CA ILE A 37 0.29 6.79 -15.13
C ILE A 37 1.74 6.67 -14.65
N PHE A 38 2.20 5.47 -14.30
CA PHE A 38 3.59 5.23 -13.92
C PHE A 38 4.56 5.62 -15.04
N LEU A 39 4.31 5.18 -16.27
CA LEU A 39 5.14 5.51 -17.43
C LEU A 39 5.17 7.02 -17.68
N LYS A 40 4.00 7.69 -17.63
CA LYS A 40 3.91 9.14 -17.78
C LYS A 40 4.68 9.90 -16.69
N MET A 41 4.51 9.52 -15.43
CA MET A 41 5.23 10.16 -14.33
C MET A 41 6.74 9.90 -14.41
N SER A 42 7.16 8.70 -14.82
CA SER A 42 8.57 8.38 -15.03
C SER A 42 9.18 9.28 -16.13
N ASP A 43 8.46 9.52 -17.22
CA ASP A 43 8.87 10.44 -18.27
C ASP A 43 8.99 11.89 -17.77
N GLU A 44 8.02 12.35 -16.98
CA GLU A 44 8.08 13.70 -16.38
C GLU A 44 9.25 13.83 -15.40
N TYR A 45 9.53 12.82 -14.58
CA TYR A 45 10.69 12.83 -13.68
C TYR A 45 12.03 12.78 -14.40
N ALA A 46 12.12 12.16 -15.58
CA ALA A 46 13.33 12.14 -16.38
C ALA A 46 13.67 13.53 -16.97
N LYS A 47 12.69 14.41 -17.14
CA LYS A 47 12.81 15.74 -17.73
C LYS A 47 13.20 16.82 -16.69
N PRO A 48 13.73 18.00 -17.15
CA PRO A 48 13.92 19.14 -16.26
C PRO A 48 12.60 19.57 -15.58
N PRO A 49 12.63 20.05 -14.33
CA PRO A 49 13.82 20.32 -13.51
C PRO A 49 14.35 19.08 -12.77
N TYR A 50 13.62 17.95 -12.76
CA TYR A 50 13.91 16.79 -11.90
C TYR A 50 15.14 15.99 -12.37
N LYS A 51 15.28 15.71 -13.68
CA LYS A 51 16.38 14.95 -14.28
C LYS A 51 16.71 13.64 -13.54
N ARG A 52 15.67 12.94 -13.07
CA ARG A 52 15.82 11.73 -12.28
C ARG A 52 16.10 10.52 -13.18
N GLN A 53 17.02 9.66 -12.78
CA GLN A 53 17.19 8.36 -13.42
C GLN A 53 15.99 7.46 -13.05
N THR A 54 15.23 7.04 -14.03
CA THR A 54 14.01 6.23 -13.86
C THR A 54 14.25 4.75 -14.15
N GLY A 55 15.40 4.39 -14.75
CA GLY A 55 15.71 3.02 -15.13
C GLY A 55 14.81 2.46 -16.23
N ILE A 56 13.93 3.26 -16.83
CA ILE A 56 13.14 2.86 -18.00
C ILE A 56 14.11 2.67 -19.18
N PRO A 57 14.17 1.48 -19.81
CA PRO A 57 15.00 1.26 -20.97
C PRO A 57 14.65 2.18 -22.14
N GLU A 58 15.64 2.46 -22.99
CA GLU A 58 15.42 3.19 -24.25
C GLU A 58 14.35 2.51 -25.10
N GLY A 59 13.46 3.29 -25.67
CA GLY A 59 12.32 2.77 -26.42
C GLY A 59 11.17 2.22 -25.59
N CYS A 60 11.20 2.32 -24.26
CA CYS A 60 10.11 1.88 -23.36
C CYS A 60 9.45 3.02 -22.58
N GLY A 61 9.77 4.27 -22.93
CA GLY A 61 9.23 5.43 -22.24
C GLY A 61 7.86 5.86 -22.75
N TRP A 62 7.27 6.83 -22.04
CA TRP A 62 6.00 7.44 -22.42
C TRP A 62 6.05 8.07 -23.82
N ALA A 63 7.11 8.81 -24.11
CA ALA A 63 7.30 9.49 -25.40
C ALA A 63 7.36 8.53 -26.60
N ASP A 64 7.75 7.26 -26.37
CA ASP A 64 7.83 6.26 -27.43
C ASP A 64 6.44 5.72 -27.86
N MET A 65 5.38 6.04 -27.09
CA MET A 65 4.03 5.55 -27.39
C MET A 65 2.94 6.63 -27.44
N SER A 66 3.14 7.79 -26.86
CA SER A 66 2.10 8.79 -26.65
C SER A 66 1.49 9.34 -27.96
N ASP A 67 2.28 9.40 -29.03
CA ASP A 67 1.85 9.92 -30.34
C ASP A 67 1.35 8.82 -31.30
N LEU A 68 1.53 7.56 -30.93
CA LEU A 68 1.10 6.42 -31.75
C LEU A 68 -0.42 6.21 -31.69
N LYS A 69 -0.97 5.55 -32.71
CA LYS A 69 -2.41 5.30 -32.86
C LYS A 69 -2.69 3.87 -33.35
N GLY A 70 -3.90 3.40 -33.09
CA GLY A 70 -4.35 2.12 -33.63
C GLY A 70 -3.45 0.94 -33.23
N ALA A 71 -3.20 0.04 -34.16
CA ALA A 71 -2.40 -1.16 -33.94
C ALA A 71 -0.93 -0.87 -33.56
N GLU A 72 -0.37 0.24 -33.99
CA GLU A 72 1.00 0.65 -33.61
C GLU A 72 1.08 0.97 -32.11
N LEU A 73 0.12 1.72 -31.57
CA LEU A 73 0.03 2.03 -30.15
C LEU A 73 -0.15 0.75 -29.33
N GLU A 74 -1.06 -0.12 -29.74
CA GLU A 74 -1.31 -1.39 -29.05
C GLU A 74 -0.08 -2.28 -29.02
N GLY A 75 0.57 -2.48 -30.18
CA GLY A 75 1.82 -3.25 -30.27
C GLY A 75 2.95 -2.67 -29.45
N LYS A 76 3.09 -1.34 -29.46
CA LYS A 76 4.12 -0.64 -28.68
C LYS A 76 3.87 -0.77 -27.18
N TYR A 77 2.64 -0.56 -26.72
CA TYR A 77 2.30 -0.70 -25.29
C TYR A 77 2.54 -2.13 -24.80
N LYS A 78 2.12 -3.13 -25.58
CA LYS A 78 2.41 -4.54 -25.27
C LYS A 78 3.91 -4.79 -25.13
N SER A 79 4.71 -4.35 -26.10
CA SER A 79 6.18 -4.51 -26.07
C SER A 79 6.81 -3.81 -24.85
N ILE A 80 6.33 -2.62 -24.46
CA ILE A 80 6.80 -1.91 -23.27
C ILE A 80 6.52 -2.74 -22.01
N LEU A 81 5.32 -3.27 -21.84
CA LEU A 81 4.96 -4.07 -20.66
C LEU A 81 5.81 -5.33 -20.56
N GLU A 82 6.01 -6.05 -21.66
CA GLU A 82 6.85 -7.25 -21.75
C GLU A 82 8.30 -6.92 -21.39
N THR A 83 8.89 -5.92 -22.04
CA THR A 83 10.30 -5.52 -21.81
C THR A 83 10.53 -5.07 -20.36
N LEU A 84 9.60 -4.33 -19.77
CA LEU A 84 9.70 -3.90 -18.37
C LEU A 84 9.52 -5.06 -17.40
N GLY A 85 8.69 -6.05 -17.73
CA GLY A 85 8.49 -7.27 -16.93
C GLY A 85 9.72 -8.19 -16.87
N GLU A 86 10.60 -8.12 -17.89
CA GLU A 86 11.85 -8.86 -17.95
C GLU A 86 13.01 -8.17 -17.20
N GLN A 87 12.84 -6.89 -16.81
CA GLN A 87 13.87 -6.17 -16.07
C GLN A 87 14.12 -6.80 -14.70
N GLY A 88 15.30 -6.55 -14.14
CA GLY A 88 15.62 -6.84 -12.75
C GLY A 88 15.04 -5.77 -11.79
N GLY A 89 15.21 -6.01 -10.50
CA GLY A 89 14.92 -5.01 -9.46
C GLY A 89 13.43 -4.63 -9.33
N THR A 90 13.19 -3.39 -8.98
CA THR A 90 11.85 -2.87 -8.71
C THR A 90 10.96 -2.85 -9.96
N LEU A 91 11.50 -2.44 -11.11
CA LEU A 91 10.73 -2.40 -12.36
C LEU A 91 10.23 -3.77 -12.76
N GLY A 92 11.10 -4.79 -12.77
CA GLY A 92 10.69 -6.16 -13.09
C GLY A 92 9.64 -6.70 -12.13
N LYS A 93 9.67 -6.33 -10.84
CA LYS A 93 8.63 -6.74 -9.88
C LYS A 93 7.30 -6.04 -10.15
N ILE A 94 7.32 -4.78 -10.55
CA ILE A 94 6.11 -4.02 -10.91
C ILE A 94 5.45 -4.64 -12.15
N PHE A 95 6.23 -4.86 -13.21
CA PHE A 95 5.70 -5.25 -14.53
C PHE A 95 5.70 -6.76 -14.79
N ARG A 96 6.18 -7.60 -13.86
CA ARG A 96 6.20 -9.06 -14.06
C ARG A 96 4.80 -9.59 -14.36
N GLY A 97 4.68 -10.26 -15.52
CA GLY A 97 3.42 -10.80 -16.01
C GLY A 97 2.40 -9.73 -16.43
N ALA A 98 2.82 -8.47 -16.57
CA ALA A 98 1.97 -7.41 -17.11
C ALA A 98 1.64 -7.69 -18.58
N THR A 99 0.35 -7.61 -18.92
CA THR A 99 -0.14 -7.80 -20.28
C THR A 99 -1.15 -6.70 -20.60
N ASN A 100 -1.22 -6.28 -21.85
CA ASN A 100 -2.27 -5.35 -22.25
C ASN A 100 -3.65 -6.03 -22.14
N LYS A 101 -4.56 -5.44 -21.36
CA LYS A 101 -5.95 -5.86 -21.17
C LYS A 101 -6.95 -4.99 -21.91
N ILE A 102 -6.47 -3.91 -22.54
CA ILE A 102 -7.32 -2.97 -23.30
C ILE A 102 -7.30 -3.43 -24.76
N ASN A 103 -8.30 -4.20 -25.16
CA ASN A 103 -8.38 -4.80 -26.49
C ASN A 103 -8.80 -3.82 -27.58
N ASN A 104 -9.33 -2.65 -27.21
CA ASN A 104 -9.77 -1.62 -28.14
C ASN A 104 -8.71 -0.51 -28.25
N ALA A 105 -7.99 -0.48 -29.37
CA ALA A 105 -6.93 0.50 -29.62
C ALA A 105 -7.41 1.96 -29.57
N ALA A 106 -8.68 2.23 -29.92
CA ALA A 106 -9.24 3.58 -29.85
C ALA A 106 -9.46 4.01 -28.39
N ILE A 107 -9.87 3.09 -27.52
CA ILE A 107 -10.02 3.34 -26.07
C ILE A 107 -8.64 3.53 -25.45
N LEU A 108 -7.67 2.68 -25.76
CA LEU A 108 -6.29 2.84 -25.30
C LEU A 108 -5.74 4.23 -25.67
N TYR A 109 -5.91 4.64 -26.93
CA TYR A 109 -5.49 5.97 -27.37
C TYR A 109 -6.16 7.10 -26.59
N ARG A 110 -7.46 7.02 -26.36
CA ARG A 110 -8.17 8.04 -25.55
C ARG A 110 -7.67 8.11 -24.12
N ILE A 111 -7.34 6.99 -23.48
CA ILE A 111 -6.76 6.94 -22.13
C ILE A 111 -5.37 7.58 -22.14
N VAL A 112 -4.52 7.22 -23.10
CA VAL A 112 -3.18 7.81 -23.26
C VAL A 112 -3.27 9.32 -23.42
N GLN A 113 -4.13 9.81 -24.32
CA GLN A 113 -4.34 11.25 -24.55
C GLN A 113 -4.89 11.99 -23.32
N MET A 114 -5.74 11.34 -22.54
CA MET A 114 -6.26 11.92 -21.30
C MET A 114 -5.15 12.05 -20.23
N ILE A 115 -4.35 11.00 -20.06
CA ILE A 115 -3.22 11.01 -19.14
C ILE A 115 -2.16 12.03 -19.57
N ASP A 116 -1.90 12.16 -20.86
CA ASP A 116 -0.87 13.05 -21.38
C ASP A 116 -1.17 14.55 -21.16
N LYS A 117 -2.44 14.92 -21.10
CA LYS A 117 -2.87 16.31 -20.84
C LYS A 117 -2.58 16.81 -19.45
N GLU A 118 -2.38 15.92 -18.49
CA GLU A 118 -2.17 16.28 -17.10
C GLU A 118 -0.67 16.28 -16.75
N LYS A 119 -0.27 17.16 -15.82
CA LYS A 119 1.09 17.24 -15.28
C LYS A 119 1.15 16.52 -13.93
N TRP A 120 1.36 15.24 -13.96
CA TRP A 120 1.26 14.35 -12.80
C TRP A 120 2.30 14.62 -11.71
N VAL A 121 3.55 14.90 -12.08
CA VAL A 121 4.62 15.09 -11.11
C VAL A 121 4.47 16.40 -10.34
N SER A 122 3.89 17.44 -10.95
CA SER A 122 3.64 18.72 -10.29
C SER A 122 2.49 18.69 -9.28
N MET A 123 1.65 17.66 -9.32
CA MET A 123 0.61 17.47 -8.31
C MET A 123 1.24 17.16 -6.95
N SER A 124 0.62 17.62 -5.86
CA SER A 124 1.08 17.28 -4.52
C SER A 124 1.08 15.76 -4.30
N THR A 125 1.88 15.28 -3.35
CA THR A 125 1.92 13.87 -2.94
C THR A 125 0.53 13.38 -2.56
N ASP A 126 -0.23 14.23 -1.88
CA ASP A 126 -1.60 13.92 -1.44
C ASP A 126 -2.54 13.71 -2.62
N VAL A 127 -2.49 14.58 -3.66
CA VAL A 127 -3.33 14.46 -4.85
C VAL A 127 -3.07 13.16 -5.61
N LYS A 128 -1.81 12.76 -5.79
CA LYS A 128 -1.44 11.52 -6.48
C LYS A 128 -2.02 10.30 -5.75
N GLY A 129 -1.81 10.24 -4.43
CA GLY A 129 -2.36 9.17 -3.64
C GLY A 129 -3.89 9.20 -3.58
N GLU A 130 -4.53 10.37 -3.50
CA GLU A 130 -5.99 10.48 -3.57
C GLU A 130 -6.55 9.95 -4.89
N ILE A 131 -5.86 10.14 -6.02
CA ILE A 131 -6.27 9.56 -7.30
C ILE A 131 -6.22 8.04 -7.24
N TYR A 132 -5.10 7.45 -6.77
CA TYR A 132 -4.98 6.00 -6.62
C TYR A 132 -5.99 5.44 -5.63
N GLU A 133 -6.14 6.06 -4.47
CA GLU A 133 -7.10 5.65 -3.44
C GLU A 133 -8.54 5.78 -3.91
N GLY A 134 -8.86 6.89 -4.61
CA GLY A 134 -10.20 7.09 -5.17
C GLY A 134 -10.57 6.06 -6.25
N LEU A 135 -9.61 5.63 -7.05
CA LEU A 135 -9.81 4.56 -8.04
C LEU A 135 -10.01 3.20 -7.36
N LEU A 136 -9.21 2.89 -6.33
CA LEU A 136 -9.35 1.67 -5.54
C LEU A 136 -10.67 1.65 -4.76
N GLN A 137 -11.06 2.79 -4.19
CA GLN A 137 -12.33 2.93 -3.50
C GLN A 137 -13.51 2.63 -4.42
N LYS A 138 -13.53 3.23 -5.61
CA LYS A 138 -14.59 2.99 -6.59
C LYS A 138 -14.61 1.53 -7.04
N ASN A 139 -13.45 0.89 -7.22
CA ASN A 139 -13.39 -0.53 -7.47
C ASN A 139 -13.99 -1.37 -6.32
N ALA A 140 -13.73 -0.99 -5.07
CA ALA A 140 -14.27 -1.68 -3.90
C ALA A 140 -15.79 -1.49 -3.74
N GLU A 141 -16.33 -0.34 -4.15
CA GLU A 141 -17.78 -0.05 -4.14
C GLU A 141 -18.53 -0.88 -5.19
N ASP A 142 -17.94 -1.08 -6.37
CA ASP A 142 -18.55 -1.82 -7.48
C ASP A 142 -18.42 -3.35 -7.36
N VAL A 143 -17.34 -3.82 -6.71
CA VAL A 143 -17.17 -5.24 -6.42
C VAL A 143 -17.86 -5.58 -5.10
N LYS A 144 -19.10 -6.06 -5.14
CA LYS A 144 -19.88 -6.55 -3.99
C LYS A 144 -19.25 -7.75 -3.27
N SER A 145 -18.03 -8.14 -3.60
CA SER A 145 -17.29 -9.22 -2.96
C SER A 145 -16.73 -8.77 -1.63
N GLY A 146 -17.03 -9.48 -0.55
CA GLY A 146 -16.76 -9.16 0.84
C GLY A 146 -15.30 -9.06 1.30
N ALA A 147 -14.35 -8.89 0.43
CA ALA A 147 -12.96 -8.54 0.72
C ALA A 147 -12.79 -7.02 0.64
N GLY A 148 -13.53 -6.30 1.48
CA GLY A 148 -13.36 -4.85 1.62
C GLY A 148 -11.97 -4.54 2.15
N GLN A 149 -11.04 -4.21 1.27
CA GLN A 149 -9.84 -3.54 1.67
C GLN A 149 -10.23 -2.18 2.25
N TYR A 150 -10.05 -2.03 3.55
CA TYR A 150 -10.35 -0.79 4.25
C TYR A 150 -9.22 0.19 4.00
N PHE A 151 -9.45 1.16 3.12
CA PHE A 151 -8.54 2.28 2.99
C PHE A 151 -8.53 3.09 4.28
N THR A 152 -7.35 3.36 4.77
CA THR A 152 -7.17 4.27 5.90
C THR A 152 -7.23 5.70 5.40
N PRO A 153 -8.17 6.52 5.85
CA PRO A 153 -8.26 7.92 5.41
C PRO A 153 -6.95 8.68 5.66
N ARG A 154 -6.49 9.45 4.69
CA ARG A 154 -5.23 10.20 4.78
C ARG A 154 -5.13 11.10 6.01
N PRO A 155 -6.17 11.85 6.42
CA PRO A 155 -6.09 12.63 7.65
C PRO A 155 -5.79 11.79 8.89
N LEU A 156 -6.30 10.54 8.92
CA LEU A 156 -6.00 9.62 10.02
C LEU A 156 -4.55 9.14 9.96
N ILE A 157 -4.06 8.76 8.77
CA ILE A 157 -2.65 8.38 8.58
C ILE A 157 -1.72 9.51 9.03
N GLN A 158 -1.97 10.75 8.58
CA GLN A 158 -1.19 11.91 8.95
C GLN A 158 -1.21 12.15 10.47
N ALA A 159 -2.38 12.09 11.11
CA ALA A 159 -2.51 12.23 12.55
C ALA A 159 -1.73 11.15 13.31
N MET A 160 -1.76 9.89 12.85
CA MET A 160 -1.00 8.80 13.47
C MET A 160 0.51 9.02 13.33
N VAL A 161 1.00 9.48 12.17
CA VAL A 161 2.42 9.80 11.96
C VAL A 161 2.86 10.98 12.83
N GLU A 162 2.04 12.04 12.91
CA GLU A 162 2.30 13.21 13.77
C GLU A 162 2.35 12.85 15.26
N CYS A 163 1.55 11.87 15.72
CA CYS A 163 1.60 11.37 17.09
C CYS A 163 2.85 10.52 17.37
N ILE A 164 3.21 9.65 16.43
CA ILE A 164 4.39 8.76 16.56
C ILE A 164 5.70 9.52 16.45
N ARG A 165 5.75 10.54 15.56
CA ARG A 165 6.93 11.38 15.32
C ARG A 165 8.17 10.56 14.95
N PRO A 166 8.17 9.89 13.79
CA PRO A 166 9.33 9.12 13.39
C PRO A 166 10.56 10.02 13.25
N GLU A 167 11.72 9.49 13.59
CA GLU A 167 13.01 10.20 13.59
C GLU A 167 13.89 9.77 12.41
N PRO A 168 14.77 10.66 11.91
CA PRO A 168 15.76 10.29 10.91
C PRO A 168 16.66 9.14 11.36
N MET A 169 17.14 8.32 10.43
CA MET A 169 17.97 7.13 10.67
C MET A 169 17.25 6.02 11.47
N LYS A 170 15.93 6.08 11.54
CA LYS A 170 15.09 5.05 12.15
C LYS A 170 14.22 4.37 11.09
N THR A 171 13.88 3.12 11.36
CA THR A 171 13.14 2.26 10.43
C THR A 171 11.65 2.23 10.73
N VAL A 172 10.83 2.24 9.69
CA VAL A 172 9.36 2.20 9.76
C VAL A 172 8.85 0.99 9.00
N ALA A 173 7.97 0.22 9.63
CA ALA A 173 7.33 -0.94 9.00
C ALA A 173 5.80 -0.81 8.97
N ASP A 174 5.21 -1.41 7.92
CA ASP A 174 3.77 -1.64 7.79
C ASP A 174 3.52 -3.08 7.32
N PRO A 175 3.11 -4.00 8.20
CA PRO A 175 2.84 -5.39 7.84
C PRO A 175 1.57 -5.61 7.01
N CYS A 176 0.79 -4.55 6.74
CA CYS A 176 -0.42 -4.58 5.90
C CYS A 176 -0.47 -3.34 5.02
N CYS A 177 0.61 -3.09 4.26
CA CYS A 177 0.88 -1.75 3.72
C CYS A 177 -0.12 -1.26 2.67
N GLY A 178 -0.93 -2.13 2.07
CA GLY A 178 -1.88 -1.73 1.05
C GLY A 178 -1.19 -0.95 -0.08
N SER A 179 -1.65 0.26 -0.35
CA SER A 179 -1.04 1.19 -1.32
C SER A 179 0.25 1.89 -0.84
N GLY A 180 0.71 1.60 0.39
CA GLY A 180 1.89 2.21 1.00
C GLY A 180 1.62 3.52 1.74
N GLY A 181 0.37 3.81 2.08
CA GLY A 181 -0.06 5.10 2.63
C GLY A 181 0.70 5.52 3.89
N PHE A 182 0.89 4.63 4.87
CA PHE A 182 1.65 4.93 6.08
C PHE A 182 3.14 5.18 5.81
N LEU A 183 3.75 4.38 4.92
CA LEU A 183 5.16 4.55 4.56
C LEU A 183 5.40 5.88 3.84
N LEU A 184 4.49 6.26 2.94
CA LEU A 184 4.54 7.56 2.25
C LEU A 184 4.34 8.74 3.19
N ALA A 185 3.40 8.65 4.12
CA ALA A 185 3.18 9.70 5.10
C ALA A 185 4.37 9.87 6.05
N ALA A 186 4.97 8.75 6.50
CA ALA A 186 6.19 8.78 7.29
C ALA A 186 7.37 9.38 6.50
N GLN A 187 7.52 9.05 5.21
CA GLN A 187 8.52 9.64 4.34
C GLN A 187 8.30 11.15 4.18
N SER A 188 7.06 11.58 3.94
CA SER A 188 6.73 13.00 3.81
C SER A 188 7.02 13.78 5.08
N TYR A 189 6.68 13.20 6.26
CA TYR A 189 6.99 13.79 7.56
C TYR A 189 8.50 13.95 7.80
N LEU A 190 9.27 12.90 7.53
CA LEU A 190 10.72 12.90 7.70
C LEU A 190 11.44 13.84 6.70
N ALA A 191 10.90 14.00 5.49
CA ALA A 191 11.47 14.85 4.46
C ALA A 191 11.06 16.33 4.58
N ASP A 192 10.07 16.66 5.41
CA ASP A 192 9.62 18.05 5.60
C ASP A 192 10.66 18.86 6.40
N PRO A 193 11.22 19.94 5.83
CA PRO A 193 12.17 20.82 6.51
C PRO A 193 11.62 21.45 7.80
N LYS A 194 10.31 21.47 8.00
CA LYS A 194 9.70 21.93 9.26
C LYS A 194 9.97 20.98 10.42
N HIS A 195 10.18 19.70 10.14
CA HIS A 195 10.48 18.69 11.16
C HIS A 195 11.99 18.42 11.25
N TYR A 196 12.64 18.18 10.11
CA TYR A 196 14.04 17.78 10.07
C TYR A 196 14.82 18.39 8.90
N ASN A 197 16.05 18.79 9.17
CA ASN A 197 16.98 19.16 8.10
C ASN A 197 17.89 17.95 7.79
N LEU A 198 17.56 17.24 6.71
CA LEU A 198 18.27 16.02 6.32
C LEU A 198 19.52 16.34 5.50
N ASP A 199 20.68 15.87 5.96
CA ASP A 199 21.92 15.79 5.20
C ASP A 199 21.86 14.68 4.12
N ARG A 200 22.96 14.49 3.40
CA ARG A 200 23.04 13.51 2.31
C ARG A 200 22.88 12.07 2.80
N GLU A 201 23.49 11.72 3.92
CA GLU A 201 23.43 10.37 4.50
C GLU A 201 22.01 10.02 4.93
N LYS A 202 21.35 10.93 5.65
CA LYS A 202 19.94 10.74 6.07
C LYS A 202 18.98 10.62 4.89
N LYS A 203 19.22 11.40 3.80
CA LYS A 203 18.42 11.28 2.57
C LYS A 203 18.61 9.93 1.88
N GLU A 204 19.83 9.41 1.82
CA GLU A 204 20.10 8.08 1.27
C GLU A 204 19.49 6.97 2.12
N PHE A 205 19.61 7.04 3.45
CA PHE A 205 18.96 6.11 4.36
C PHE A 205 17.44 6.14 4.20
N LEU A 206 16.84 7.33 4.18
CA LEU A 206 15.39 7.51 4.00
C LEU A 206 14.91 6.88 2.69
N LYS A 207 15.71 6.99 1.63
CA LYS A 207 15.39 6.41 0.32
C LYS A 207 15.49 4.89 0.29
N LYS A 208 16.55 4.30 0.88
CA LYS A 208 16.92 2.90 0.63
C LYS A 208 16.60 1.94 1.75
N GLU A 209 16.63 2.41 3.00
CA GLU A 209 16.67 1.55 4.18
C GLU A 209 15.52 1.76 5.17
N ALA A 210 14.95 2.98 5.19
CA ALA A 210 14.00 3.38 6.22
C ALA A 210 12.69 2.59 6.23
N PHE A 211 12.25 2.04 5.11
CA PHE A 211 10.88 1.53 4.95
C PHE A 211 10.83 0.06 4.59
N ARG A 212 9.89 -0.65 5.25
CA ARG A 212 9.51 -2.04 4.92
C ARG A 212 8.00 -2.19 4.98
N GLY A 213 7.45 -2.98 4.05
CA GLY A 213 6.03 -3.32 4.05
C GLY A 213 5.78 -4.74 3.56
N TRP A 214 4.59 -5.25 3.88
CA TRP A 214 4.08 -6.52 3.37
C TRP A 214 2.70 -6.31 2.79
N GLU A 215 2.45 -6.94 1.65
CA GLU A 215 1.15 -6.95 0.99
C GLU A 215 0.86 -8.32 0.39
N ILE A 216 -0.31 -8.86 0.68
CA ILE A 216 -0.69 -10.21 0.25
C ILE A 216 -1.32 -10.24 -1.15
N VAL A 217 -1.95 -9.13 -1.57
CA VAL A 217 -2.65 -9.04 -2.85
C VAL A 217 -1.70 -8.58 -3.95
N PRO A 218 -1.45 -9.40 -4.99
CA PRO A 218 -0.45 -9.09 -6.02
C PRO A 218 -0.66 -7.75 -6.75
N THR A 219 -1.90 -7.39 -7.07
CA THR A 219 -2.21 -6.11 -7.72
C THR A 219 -1.93 -4.93 -6.82
N THR A 220 -2.32 -5.00 -5.54
CA THR A 220 -2.05 -3.97 -4.54
C THR A 220 -0.54 -3.85 -4.26
N PHE A 221 0.18 -4.97 -4.21
CA PHE A 221 1.64 -5.00 -4.10
C PHE A 221 2.32 -4.23 -5.25
N LYS A 222 1.95 -4.49 -6.50
CA LYS A 222 2.48 -3.75 -7.65
C LYS A 222 2.20 -2.25 -7.53
N MET A 223 1.00 -1.89 -7.13
CA MET A 223 0.59 -0.49 -6.92
C MET A 223 1.39 0.18 -5.81
N SER A 224 1.60 -0.50 -4.68
CA SER A 224 2.42 0.05 -3.59
C SER A 224 3.86 0.28 -4.05
N LEU A 225 4.45 -0.66 -4.77
CA LEU A 225 5.80 -0.49 -5.33
C LEU A 225 5.89 0.70 -6.27
N MET A 226 4.92 0.86 -7.18
CA MET A 226 4.88 2.02 -8.08
C MET A 226 4.76 3.33 -7.29
N ASN A 227 3.88 3.35 -6.30
CA ASN A 227 3.66 4.51 -5.47
C ASN A 227 4.92 4.91 -4.69
N LEU A 228 5.57 3.94 -4.03
CA LEU A 228 6.82 4.19 -3.31
C LEU A 228 7.94 4.66 -4.25
N TYR A 229 8.11 3.98 -5.39
CA TYR A 229 9.09 4.33 -6.39
C TYR A 229 8.92 5.78 -6.91
N LEU A 230 7.70 6.18 -7.22
CA LEU A 230 7.40 7.54 -7.69
C LEU A 230 7.68 8.60 -6.62
N HIS A 231 7.61 8.23 -5.33
CA HIS A 231 7.99 9.09 -4.21
C HIS A 231 9.46 8.97 -3.78
N ASN A 232 10.28 8.35 -4.62
CA ASN A 232 11.71 8.17 -4.36
C ASN A 232 12.04 7.29 -3.15
N ILE A 233 11.20 6.29 -2.88
CA ILE A 233 11.45 5.24 -1.89
C ILE A 233 11.85 3.96 -2.62
N GLY A 234 12.93 3.36 -2.17
CA GLY A 234 13.50 2.16 -2.78
C GLY A 234 14.62 2.45 -3.78
N ASP A 235 15.34 1.42 -4.15
CA ASP A 235 16.40 1.45 -5.16
C ASP A 235 15.91 0.72 -6.43
N LEU A 236 16.39 1.18 -7.58
CA LEU A 236 16.07 0.53 -8.87
C LEU A 236 16.56 -0.91 -8.93
N TYR A 237 17.74 -1.17 -8.37
CA TYR A 237 18.45 -2.45 -8.46
C TYR A 237 18.69 -3.09 -7.08
N GLY A 238 18.35 -2.39 -6.01
CA GLY A 238 18.57 -2.82 -4.64
C GLY A 238 17.39 -3.56 -4.03
N GLN A 239 17.34 -3.55 -2.70
CA GLN A 239 16.27 -4.18 -1.95
C GLN A 239 14.94 -3.46 -2.21
N VAL A 240 13.92 -4.24 -2.54
CA VAL A 240 12.57 -3.73 -2.75
C VAL A 240 11.91 -3.53 -1.38
N PRO A 241 11.33 -2.35 -1.11
CA PRO A 241 10.82 -2.03 0.23
C PRO A 241 9.56 -2.83 0.63
N ILE A 242 8.88 -3.44 -0.33
CA ILE A 242 7.66 -4.23 -0.07
C ILE A 242 7.90 -5.70 -0.40
N THR A 243 7.40 -6.57 0.47
CA THR A 243 7.38 -8.03 0.28
C THR A 243 5.98 -8.48 -0.10
N LEU A 244 5.85 -9.23 -1.20
CA LEU A 244 4.59 -9.90 -1.55
C LEU A 244 4.44 -11.17 -0.72
N GLY A 245 3.41 -11.24 0.09
CA GLY A 245 3.10 -12.41 0.90
C GLY A 245 2.32 -12.09 2.17
N ASP A 246 1.94 -13.14 2.87
CA ASP A 246 1.28 -13.04 4.17
C ASP A 246 2.32 -12.78 5.27
N ALA A 247 2.26 -11.58 5.86
CA ALA A 247 3.16 -11.16 6.95
C ALA A 247 3.06 -12.05 8.20
N LEU A 248 1.94 -12.72 8.39
CA LEU A 248 1.71 -13.55 9.58
C LEU A 248 2.38 -14.93 9.49
N LEU A 249 2.78 -15.40 8.31
CA LEU A 249 3.30 -16.76 8.12
C LEU A 249 4.58 -17.02 8.90
N THR A 250 5.50 -16.06 8.94
CA THR A 250 6.81 -16.22 9.58
C THR A 250 7.29 -14.94 10.25
N ASP A 251 8.18 -15.08 11.22
CA ASP A 251 8.99 -13.97 11.68
C ASP A 251 10.01 -13.59 10.59
N PRO A 252 10.02 -12.35 10.07
CA PRO A 252 10.96 -11.94 9.04
C PRO A 252 12.41 -11.82 9.53
N GLY A 253 12.65 -11.92 10.84
CA GLY A 253 13.98 -11.73 11.45
C GLY A 253 14.42 -10.27 11.54
N GLU A 254 13.68 -9.33 10.96
CA GLU A 254 13.94 -7.90 11.00
C GLU A 254 13.16 -7.22 12.12
N ARG A 255 13.71 -6.15 12.68
CA ARG A 255 13.09 -5.36 13.76
C ARG A 255 13.14 -3.88 13.41
N PHE A 256 12.07 -3.15 13.76
CA PHE A 256 11.83 -1.78 13.35
C PHE A 256 11.66 -0.85 14.55
N ASP A 257 12.04 0.40 14.36
CA ASP A 257 11.85 1.44 15.37
C ASP A 257 10.38 1.87 15.47
N TYR A 258 9.65 1.84 14.35
CA TYR A 258 8.25 2.21 14.29
C TYR A 258 7.44 1.20 13.48
N VAL A 259 6.23 0.89 13.96
CA VAL A 259 5.22 0.15 13.20
C VAL A 259 3.94 0.97 13.13
N LEU A 260 3.55 1.32 11.92
CA LEU A 260 2.34 2.07 11.60
C LEU A 260 1.49 1.23 10.66
N THR A 261 0.28 0.85 11.08
CA THR A 261 -0.49 -0.10 10.27
C THR A 261 -1.99 -0.07 10.55
N ASN A 262 -2.76 -0.46 9.55
CA ASN A 262 -4.19 -0.76 9.66
C ASN A 262 -4.44 -2.21 9.19
N PRO A 263 -4.36 -3.21 10.08
CA PRO A 263 -4.60 -4.60 9.72
C PRO A 263 -6.01 -4.83 9.17
N PRO A 264 -6.21 -5.81 8.26
CA PRO A 264 -7.50 -6.07 7.66
C PRO A 264 -8.55 -6.44 8.69
N PHE A 265 -9.75 -5.83 8.60
CA PHE A 265 -10.86 -6.11 9.50
C PHE A 265 -11.58 -7.39 9.07
N GLY A 266 -11.36 -8.46 9.76
CA GLY A 266 -12.01 -9.75 9.55
C GLY A 266 -11.69 -10.68 10.71
N LYS A 267 -12.70 -11.41 11.20
CA LYS A 267 -12.51 -12.22 12.39
C LYS A 267 -11.67 -13.48 12.19
N LYS A 268 -11.68 -14.05 10.97
CA LYS A 268 -11.04 -15.35 10.74
C LYS A 268 -10.09 -15.32 9.55
N SER A 269 -8.96 -16.00 9.71
CA SER A 269 -8.19 -16.49 8.58
C SER A 269 -8.77 -17.86 8.21
N ALA A 270 -9.17 -18.05 6.97
CA ALA A 270 -9.65 -19.34 6.50
C ALA A 270 -8.97 -19.67 5.17
N LEU A 271 -8.64 -20.93 4.99
CA LEU A 271 -8.28 -21.52 3.70
C LEU A 271 -9.55 -22.12 3.11
N THR A 272 -9.89 -21.66 1.90
CA THR A 272 -10.96 -22.28 1.14
C THR A 272 -10.34 -23.29 0.17
N PHE A 273 -10.73 -24.53 0.26
CA PHE A 273 -10.33 -25.57 -0.69
C PHE A 273 -11.57 -26.32 -1.20
N THR A 274 -11.42 -26.92 -2.36
CA THR A 274 -12.47 -27.76 -2.92
C THR A 274 -12.16 -29.20 -2.50
N ASN A 275 -13.09 -29.83 -1.77
CA ASN A 275 -12.95 -31.22 -1.36
C ASN A 275 -13.10 -32.18 -2.57
N LYS A 276 -12.93 -33.47 -2.34
CA LYS A 276 -13.03 -34.48 -3.39
C LYS A 276 -14.41 -34.58 -4.04
N GLU A 277 -15.42 -34.14 -3.32
CA GLU A 277 -16.82 -34.08 -3.76
C GLU A 277 -17.14 -32.83 -4.56
N GLY A 278 -16.19 -31.89 -4.72
CA GLY A 278 -16.36 -30.62 -5.43
C GLY A 278 -17.02 -29.52 -4.62
N GLU A 279 -17.21 -29.74 -3.32
CA GLU A 279 -17.77 -28.73 -2.40
C GLU A 279 -16.67 -27.82 -1.86
N ARG A 280 -17.02 -26.57 -1.57
CA ARG A 280 -16.11 -25.61 -0.93
C ARG A 280 -16.12 -25.85 0.57
N GLU A 281 -14.96 -26.15 1.11
CA GLU A 281 -14.72 -26.22 2.54
C GLU A 281 -13.83 -25.08 2.99
N GLU A 282 -14.11 -24.54 4.19
CA GLU A 282 -13.30 -23.52 4.85
C GLU A 282 -12.69 -24.13 6.10
N GLU A 283 -11.36 -24.10 6.17
CA GLU A 283 -10.61 -24.45 7.35
C GLU A 283 -10.03 -23.20 8.00
N ASP A 284 -10.25 -23.05 9.32
CA ASP A 284 -9.68 -21.94 10.08
C ASP A 284 -8.15 -22.00 10.04
N LEU A 285 -7.51 -21.01 9.43
CA LEU A 285 -6.06 -20.91 9.40
C LEU A 285 -5.56 -20.41 10.76
N VAL A 286 -4.84 -21.24 11.45
CA VAL A 286 -4.21 -20.92 12.74
C VAL A 286 -2.70 -20.78 12.54
N TYR A 287 -2.18 -19.61 12.88
CA TYR A 287 -0.74 -19.36 12.82
C TYR A 287 -0.06 -19.93 14.06
N ASN A 288 0.67 -21.03 13.90
CA ASN A 288 1.45 -21.64 14.97
C ASN A 288 2.90 -21.10 14.91
N ARG A 289 3.13 -19.98 15.61
CA ARG A 289 4.43 -19.32 15.68
C ARG A 289 4.96 -19.32 17.09
N GLN A 290 6.26 -19.60 17.25
CA GLN A 290 6.90 -19.65 18.57
C GLN A 290 7.03 -18.28 19.26
N ASP A 291 7.05 -17.20 18.47
CA ASP A 291 7.09 -15.83 18.95
C ASP A 291 5.72 -15.24 19.32
N PHE A 292 4.63 -15.98 19.05
CA PHE A 292 3.29 -15.60 19.45
C PHE A 292 2.97 -16.12 20.86
N TRP A 293 2.30 -15.32 21.65
CA TRP A 293 1.90 -15.66 23.01
C TRP A 293 0.79 -16.70 23.08
N THR A 294 -0.06 -16.73 22.06
CA THR A 294 -1.17 -17.70 21.95
C THR A 294 -1.59 -17.88 20.49
N THR A 295 -2.17 -19.02 20.20
CA THR A 295 -2.74 -19.31 18.88
C THR A 295 -4.13 -18.71 18.75
N SER A 296 -4.45 -18.17 17.58
CA SER A 296 -5.77 -17.62 17.26
C SER A 296 -6.03 -17.69 15.75
N SER A 297 -7.27 -17.90 15.35
CA SER A 297 -7.73 -17.69 13.98
C SER A 297 -8.11 -16.21 13.69
N ASN A 298 -8.18 -15.37 14.72
CA ASN A 298 -8.49 -13.95 14.57
C ASN A 298 -7.28 -13.19 14.05
N LYS A 299 -7.37 -12.70 12.79
CA LYS A 299 -6.29 -11.99 12.11
C LYS A 299 -5.78 -10.77 12.90
N GLN A 300 -6.67 -9.98 13.45
CA GLN A 300 -6.32 -8.75 14.16
C GLN A 300 -5.51 -9.03 15.42
N LEU A 301 -5.89 -10.07 16.16
CA LEU A 301 -5.15 -10.52 17.34
C LEU A 301 -3.76 -11.04 16.93
N ASN A 302 -3.67 -11.77 15.82
CA ASN A 302 -2.39 -12.24 15.29
C ASN A 302 -1.50 -11.07 14.82
N PHE A 303 -2.07 -10.04 14.21
CA PHE A 303 -1.30 -8.84 13.87
C PHE A 303 -0.78 -8.10 15.09
N LEU A 304 -1.49 -8.04 16.19
CA LEU A 304 -0.96 -7.44 17.43
C LEU A 304 0.27 -8.18 17.95
N GLN A 305 0.25 -9.52 17.95
CA GLN A 305 1.41 -10.33 18.32
C GLN A 305 2.56 -10.11 17.34
N HIS A 306 2.28 -10.11 16.04
CA HIS A 306 3.28 -9.89 15.00
C HIS A 306 3.91 -8.48 15.09
N ILE A 307 3.13 -7.45 15.36
CA ILE A 307 3.63 -6.09 15.56
C ILE A 307 4.58 -6.04 16.74
N ASN A 308 4.24 -6.71 17.85
CA ASN A 308 5.17 -6.81 18.98
C ASN A 308 6.48 -7.53 18.60
N THR A 309 6.42 -8.57 17.76
CA THR A 309 7.62 -9.22 17.22
C THR A 309 8.44 -8.26 16.37
N LEU A 310 7.81 -7.49 15.48
CA LEU A 310 8.47 -6.55 14.57
C LEU A 310 9.16 -5.39 15.28
N LEU A 311 8.72 -5.01 16.47
CA LEU A 311 9.30 -3.87 17.18
C LEU A 311 10.65 -4.20 17.79
N LYS A 312 11.61 -3.27 17.64
CA LYS A 312 12.83 -3.21 18.46
C LYS A 312 12.48 -2.99 19.93
N ALA A 313 13.40 -3.30 20.84
CA ALA A 313 13.32 -2.78 22.21
C ALA A 313 13.23 -1.24 22.15
N THR A 314 12.26 -0.63 22.82
CA THR A 314 11.91 0.80 22.74
C THR A 314 11.26 1.26 21.43
N GLY A 315 10.94 0.34 20.52
CA GLY A 315 10.17 0.66 19.31
C GLY A 315 8.73 1.03 19.64
N LYS A 316 8.11 1.82 18.76
CA LYS A 316 6.76 2.37 18.96
C LYS A 316 5.79 1.89 17.91
N ALA A 317 4.55 1.68 18.29
CA ALA A 317 3.48 1.30 17.36
C ALA A 317 2.27 2.23 17.43
N ALA A 318 1.65 2.48 16.27
CA ALA A 318 0.31 3.01 16.13
C ALA A 318 -0.50 2.08 15.22
N VAL A 319 -1.54 1.49 15.77
CA VAL A 319 -2.27 0.40 15.11
C VAL A 319 -3.76 0.69 15.12
N VAL A 320 -4.38 0.62 13.94
CA VAL A 320 -5.85 0.68 13.83
C VAL A 320 -6.42 -0.68 14.20
N VAL A 321 -7.33 -0.71 15.17
CA VAL A 321 -7.99 -1.92 15.62
C VAL A 321 -9.51 -1.71 15.74
N PRO A 322 -10.34 -2.70 15.39
CA PRO A 322 -11.78 -2.62 15.65
C PRO A 322 -12.09 -2.81 17.13
N ASP A 323 -13.27 -2.36 17.54
CA ASP A 323 -13.70 -2.39 18.94
C ASP A 323 -13.58 -3.79 19.61
N ASN A 324 -13.90 -4.87 18.88
CA ASN A 324 -13.86 -6.23 19.44
C ASN A 324 -12.49 -6.64 19.99
N VAL A 325 -11.40 -6.13 19.41
CA VAL A 325 -10.04 -6.39 19.89
C VAL A 325 -9.84 -5.95 21.34
N LEU A 326 -10.56 -4.90 21.76
CA LEU A 326 -10.43 -4.32 23.10
C LEU A 326 -11.16 -5.15 24.20
N PHE A 327 -12.10 -6.01 23.83
CA PHE A 327 -12.91 -6.75 24.83
C PHE A 327 -13.12 -8.24 24.53
N GLU A 328 -12.65 -8.77 23.40
CA GLU A 328 -12.74 -10.18 23.06
C GLU A 328 -12.07 -11.05 24.15
N GLY A 329 -12.74 -12.09 24.63
CA GLY A 329 -12.22 -13.02 25.62
C GLY A 329 -11.20 -14.03 25.06
N GLY A 330 -10.78 -14.97 25.86
CA GLY A 330 -9.88 -16.06 25.45
C GLY A 330 -8.52 -15.55 24.94
N ALA A 331 -8.18 -15.86 23.70
CA ALA A 331 -6.91 -15.41 23.09
C ALA A 331 -6.75 -13.87 23.12
N GLY A 332 -7.85 -13.12 22.93
CA GLY A 332 -7.84 -11.66 23.01
C GLY A 332 -7.44 -11.16 24.39
N GLU A 333 -7.97 -11.74 25.45
CA GLU A 333 -7.60 -11.41 26.83
C GLU A 333 -6.13 -11.70 27.10
N THR A 334 -5.64 -12.88 26.70
CA THR A 334 -4.23 -13.27 26.84
C THR A 334 -3.30 -12.27 26.15
N ILE A 335 -3.62 -11.88 24.91
CA ILE A 335 -2.80 -10.95 24.12
C ILE A 335 -2.80 -9.55 24.75
N ARG A 336 -3.96 -9.03 25.16
CA ARG A 336 -4.03 -7.72 25.84
C ARG A 336 -3.24 -7.72 27.16
N LYS A 337 -3.36 -8.78 27.95
CA LYS A 337 -2.57 -8.94 29.18
C LYS A 337 -1.07 -8.90 28.87
N LYS A 338 -0.62 -9.66 27.87
CA LYS A 338 0.80 -9.68 27.45
C LYS A 338 1.29 -8.34 26.92
N LEU A 339 0.47 -7.63 26.15
CA LEU A 339 0.80 -6.26 25.70
C LEU A 339 0.98 -5.31 26.89
N LEU A 340 0.09 -5.34 27.89
CA LEU A 340 0.18 -4.50 29.08
C LEU A 340 1.38 -4.89 29.99
N GLU A 341 1.79 -6.16 30.01
CA GLU A 341 2.96 -6.63 30.76
C GLU A 341 4.29 -6.24 30.09
N THR A 342 4.32 -6.16 28.75
CA THR A 342 5.57 -6.04 27.98
C THR A 342 5.73 -4.70 27.27
N CYS A 343 4.67 -3.91 27.19
CA CYS A 343 4.64 -2.64 26.50
C CYS A 343 4.04 -1.54 27.39
N ASP A 344 4.55 -0.33 27.25
CA ASP A 344 3.93 0.88 27.76
C ASP A 344 2.75 1.24 26.83
N PHE A 345 1.55 0.82 27.21
CA PHE A 345 0.31 1.03 26.45
C PHE A 345 -0.35 2.32 26.97
N HIS A 346 -0.08 3.44 26.29
CA HIS A 346 -0.37 4.76 26.85
C HIS A 346 -1.58 5.47 26.26
N THR A 347 -2.05 5.12 25.04
CA THR A 347 -3.12 5.89 24.39
C THR A 347 -4.06 5.01 23.56
N ILE A 348 -5.35 5.24 23.71
CA ILE A 348 -6.41 4.74 22.83
C ILE A 348 -7.15 5.94 22.24
N LEU A 349 -7.06 6.13 20.95
CA LEU A 349 -7.84 7.13 20.22
C LEU A 349 -9.09 6.46 19.64
N ARG A 350 -10.26 6.77 20.18
CA ARG A 350 -11.52 6.29 19.63
C ARG A 350 -11.89 7.09 18.38
N LEU A 351 -12.13 6.38 17.28
CA LEU A 351 -12.47 7.00 16.01
C LEU A 351 -14.00 7.20 15.90
N PRO A 352 -14.45 8.29 15.27
CA PRO A 352 -15.88 8.49 14.99
C PRO A 352 -16.38 7.42 14.01
N THR A 353 -17.64 7.03 14.14
CA THR A 353 -18.30 6.16 13.16
C THR A 353 -18.37 6.84 11.81
N GLY A 354 -18.15 6.08 10.73
CA GLY A 354 -18.19 6.62 9.37
C GLY A 354 -16.86 7.16 8.86
N ILE A 355 -15.77 7.10 9.64
CA ILE A 355 -14.43 7.45 9.17
C ILE A 355 -13.93 6.48 8.10
N PHE A 356 -14.34 5.21 8.19
CA PHE A 356 -14.10 4.19 7.16
C PHE A 356 -15.31 4.05 6.26
N TYR A 357 -15.09 3.79 4.97
CA TYR A 357 -16.15 3.68 3.96
C TYR A 357 -17.16 2.57 4.23
N LYS A 358 -16.80 1.52 4.99
CA LYS A 358 -17.76 0.48 5.38
C LYS A 358 -18.67 0.98 6.51
N PRO A 359 -20.00 1.03 6.29
CA PRO A 359 -20.93 1.45 7.30
C PRO A 359 -20.85 0.60 8.58
N GLY A 360 -20.96 1.24 9.75
CA GLY A 360 -21.06 0.56 11.04
C GLY A 360 -19.75 0.06 11.64
N VAL A 361 -18.60 0.30 11.00
CA VAL A 361 -17.30 -0.04 11.58
C VAL A 361 -16.96 0.94 12.70
N LYS A 362 -16.75 0.36 13.89
CA LYS A 362 -16.20 1.08 15.05
C LYS A 362 -14.76 0.67 15.22
N ALA A 363 -13.86 1.63 15.19
CA ALA A 363 -12.43 1.39 15.28
C ALA A 363 -11.75 2.37 16.21
N ASN A 364 -10.56 2.01 16.63
CA ASN A 364 -9.70 2.79 17.50
C ASN A 364 -8.29 2.78 16.94
N VAL A 365 -7.47 3.76 17.30
CA VAL A 365 -6.02 3.67 17.15
C VAL A 365 -5.45 3.45 18.53
N ILE A 366 -4.65 2.40 18.67
CA ILE A 366 -3.89 2.11 19.87
C ILE A 366 -2.43 2.52 19.66
N PHE A 367 -1.85 3.16 20.67
CA PHE A 367 -0.45 3.57 20.68
C PHE A 367 0.24 2.90 21.87
N PHE A 368 1.39 2.29 21.61
CA PHE A 368 2.22 1.66 22.65
C PHE A 368 3.70 1.65 22.26
N ASP A 369 4.54 1.70 23.27
CA ASP A 369 5.99 1.58 23.17
C ASP A 369 6.40 0.18 23.69
N LYS A 370 7.29 -0.53 22.99
CA LYS A 370 7.80 -1.83 23.44
C LYS A 370 8.84 -1.64 24.55
N ARG A 371 8.37 -1.34 25.74
CA ARG A 371 9.11 -1.24 26.99
C ARG A 371 8.14 -1.50 28.14
N PRO A 372 8.60 -2.00 29.28
CA PRO A 372 7.74 -2.11 30.46
C PRO A 372 7.11 -0.75 30.77
N ALA A 373 5.84 -0.75 31.18
CA ALA A 373 5.18 0.46 31.64
C ALA A 373 5.99 1.07 32.79
N SER A 374 6.17 2.37 32.77
CA SER A 374 6.79 3.06 33.91
C SER A 374 5.86 2.92 35.10
N PRO A 375 6.31 2.45 36.26
CA PRO A 375 5.53 2.59 37.47
C PRO A 375 5.30 4.08 37.73
N GLU A 376 4.05 4.51 37.81
CA GLU A 376 3.71 5.86 38.27
C GLU A 376 4.12 6.04 39.72
#